data_560a88c54dca12fb3d016dc24b165d58
#
_entry.id   560a88c54dca12fb3d016dc24b165d58
#
_cell.length_a   1.000
_cell.length_b   1.000
_cell.length_c   1.000
_cell.angle_alpha   90.00
_cell.angle_beta   90.00
_cell.angle_gamma   90.00
#
_symmetry.space_group_name_H-M   'P 1'
#
loop_
_entity.id
_entity.type
_entity.pdbx_description
1 polymer ?
#
loop_
_entity_poly.entity_id
_entity_poly.type
_entity_poly.pdbx_seq_one_letter_code
_entity_poly.pdbx_strand_id
1 'polypeptide(L)'
;RVGILVSRNRELMAQALKICQGRLCAATLDQLGAAALYGVGSDYFSAVREEYHRRRDTCMEGLSQIPGVVCECPKGAFYLMAKLPVDDTDKFQTWLLEEFQDNGETVMFAPGEGFYGTPGKGRDEVRLAYILKQAKVQKKNPWKEEIFVDTKDYQEAMARTR
;
A
#
# COMPACT_ATOMS: atom_id res chain seq x y z
N ARG A 1 -12.24 -0.79 11.98
CA ARG A 1 -11.31 -0.01 12.87
C ARG A 1 -11.22 -0.65 14.26
N VAL A 2 -11.31 -1.98 14.32
CA VAL A 2 -11.15 -2.77 15.55
C VAL A 2 -9.86 -3.57 15.46
N GLY A 3 -9.08 -3.58 16.52
CA GLY A 3 -7.88 -4.40 16.68
C GLY A 3 -7.89 -5.13 18.02
N ILE A 4 -7.20 -6.25 18.10
CA ILE A 4 -7.08 -7.07 19.30
C ILE A 4 -5.60 -7.30 19.58
N LEU A 5 -5.18 -7.03 20.82
CA LEU A 5 -3.87 -7.39 21.33
C LEU A 5 -4.01 -8.55 22.32
N VAL A 6 -3.30 -9.64 22.09
CA VAL A 6 -3.27 -10.80 22.96
C VAL A 6 -1.84 -11.20 23.25
N SER A 7 -1.49 -11.34 24.53
CA SER A 7 -0.17 -11.79 24.95
C SER A 7 -0.22 -12.50 26.28
N ARG A 8 0.68 -13.45 26.51
CA ARG A 8 0.91 -14.07 27.82
C ARG A 8 1.84 -13.23 28.72
N ASN A 9 2.51 -12.23 28.17
CA ASN A 9 3.33 -11.30 28.92
C ASN A 9 2.43 -10.34 29.69
N ARG A 10 2.28 -10.59 31.01
CA ARG A 10 1.41 -9.80 31.88
C ARG A 10 1.87 -8.36 32.04
N GLU A 11 3.18 -8.13 32.06
CA GLU A 11 3.74 -6.78 32.19
C GLU A 11 3.44 -5.96 30.94
N LEU A 12 3.69 -6.51 29.75
CA LEU A 12 3.28 -5.90 28.49
C LEU A 12 1.79 -5.56 28.46
N MET A 13 0.94 -6.51 28.87
CA MET A 13 -0.51 -6.28 28.85
C MET A 13 -0.94 -5.19 29.83
N ALA A 14 -0.30 -5.09 30.99
CA ALA A 14 -0.57 -4.02 31.97
C ALA A 14 -0.21 -2.63 31.43
N GLN A 15 0.90 -2.50 30.71
CA GLN A 15 1.29 -1.23 30.08
C GLN A 15 0.40 -0.91 28.86
N ALA A 16 0.12 -1.90 28.01
CA ALA A 16 -0.77 -1.74 26.87
C ALA A 16 -2.17 -1.28 27.29
N LEU A 17 -2.69 -1.80 28.42
CA LEU A 17 -3.99 -1.38 28.96
C LEU A 17 -4.00 0.12 29.30
N LYS A 18 -2.93 0.66 29.89
CA LYS A 18 -2.84 2.11 30.18
C LYS A 18 -2.92 2.96 28.92
N ILE A 19 -2.26 2.53 27.84
CA ILE A 19 -2.32 3.20 26.54
C ILE A 19 -3.74 3.12 25.96
N CYS A 20 -4.37 1.94 26.03
CA CYS A 20 -5.74 1.75 25.56
C CYS A 20 -6.74 2.61 26.35
N GLN A 21 -6.57 2.76 27.65
CA GLN A 21 -7.42 3.62 28.49
C GLN A 21 -7.34 5.09 28.09
N GLY A 22 -6.18 5.57 27.64
CA GLY A 22 -5.99 6.92 27.09
C GLY A 22 -6.74 7.16 25.79
N ARG A 23 -7.01 6.12 25.00
CA ARG A 23 -7.75 6.18 23.73
C ARG A 23 -9.24 5.82 23.87
N LEU A 24 -9.65 5.31 25.02
CA LEU A 24 -10.94 4.68 25.25
C LEU A 24 -11.11 3.38 24.41
N CYS A 25 -12.34 2.99 24.16
CA CYS A 25 -12.66 1.78 23.40
C CYS A 25 -12.78 2.06 21.88
N ALA A 26 -12.81 1.01 21.08
CA ALA A 26 -13.20 1.10 19.68
C ALA A 26 -14.67 1.56 19.58
N ALA A 27 -15.05 2.22 18.47
CA ALA A 27 -16.41 2.68 18.24
C ALA A 27 -17.42 1.53 18.33
N THR A 28 -18.56 1.74 18.98
CA THR A 28 -19.58 0.70 19.19
C THR A 28 -20.07 0.07 17.89
N LEU A 29 -20.30 0.87 16.85
CA LEU A 29 -20.73 0.36 15.54
C LEU A 29 -19.66 -0.53 14.90
N ASP A 30 -18.39 -0.16 15.01
CA ASP A 30 -17.29 -1.00 14.53
C ASP A 30 -17.20 -2.32 15.29
N GLN A 31 -17.45 -2.32 16.61
CA GLN A 31 -17.48 -3.54 17.41
C GLN A 31 -18.64 -4.45 17.02
N LEU A 32 -19.84 -3.91 16.80
CA LEU A 32 -21.01 -4.67 16.35
C LEU A 32 -20.77 -5.26 14.96
N GLY A 33 -20.21 -4.48 14.04
CA GLY A 33 -19.82 -4.95 12.70
C GLY A 33 -18.76 -6.06 12.76
N ALA A 34 -17.73 -5.90 13.61
CA ALA A 34 -16.71 -6.92 13.82
C ALA A 34 -17.29 -8.22 14.42
N ALA A 35 -18.22 -8.11 15.37
CA ALA A 35 -18.90 -9.28 15.96
C ALA A 35 -19.68 -10.07 14.90
N ALA A 36 -20.35 -9.40 13.97
CA ALA A 36 -21.08 -10.06 12.87
C ALA A 36 -20.15 -10.88 11.95
N LEU A 37 -18.87 -10.51 11.82
CA LEU A 37 -17.90 -11.24 11.00
C LEU A 37 -17.60 -12.66 11.52
N TYR A 38 -17.83 -12.94 12.79
CA TYR A 38 -17.68 -14.31 13.33
C TYR A 38 -18.70 -15.31 12.76
N GLY A 39 -19.80 -14.81 12.19
CA GLY A 39 -20.78 -15.64 11.48
C GLY A 39 -20.46 -15.86 9.98
N VAL A 40 -19.42 -15.26 9.46
CA VAL A 40 -19.04 -15.38 8.05
C VAL A 40 -18.31 -16.70 7.81
N GLY A 41 -18.76 -17.46 6.81
CA GLY A 41 -18.18 -18.76 6.46
C GLY A 41 -16.76 -18.67 5.87
N SER A 42 -16.04 -19.78 5.94
CA SER A 42 -14.67 -19.91 5.40
C SER A 42 -14.56 -19.61 3.92
N ASP A 43 -15.61 -19.86 3.15
CA ASP A 43 -15.65 -19.66 1.70
C ASP A 43 -15.47 -18.20 1.31
N TYR A 44 -16.08 -17.30 2.10
CA TYR A 44 -15.88 -15.86 1.93
C TYR A 44 -14.38 -15.49 2.08
N PHE A 45 -13.73 -15.95 3.15
CA PHE A 45 -12.32 -15.65 3.39
C PHE A 45 -11.40 -16.28 2.35
N SER A 46 -11.73 -17.45 1.84
CA SER A 46 -11.00 -18.09 0.76
C SER A 46 -11.08 -17.28 -0.52
N ALA A 47 -12.27 -16.87 -0.92
CA ALA A 47 -12.48 -16.04 -2.11
C ALA A 47 -11.77 -14.68 -2.01
N VAL A 48 -11.85 -14.02 -0.86
CA VAL A 48 -11.14 -12.76 -0.59
C VAL A 48 -9.62 -12.96 -0.68
N ARG A 49 -9.10 -14.01 -0.08
CA ARG A 49 -7.67 -14.32 -0.11
C ARG A 49 -7.17 -14.56 -1.54
N GLU A 50 -7.90 -15.33 -2.34
CA GLU A 50 -7.57 -15.60 -3.74
C GLU A 50 -7.55 -14.32 -4.57
N GLU A 51 -8.55 -13.45 -4.39
CA GLU A 51 -8.61 -12.17 -5.08
C GLU A 51 -7.42 -11.27 -4.73
N TYR A 52 -7.05 -11.17 -3.43
CA TYR A 52 -5.90 -10.37 -3.02
C TYR A 52 -4.56 -10.99 -3.43
N HIS A 53 -4.45 -12.31 -3.48
CA HIS A 53 -3.27 -12.97 -4.06
C HIS A 53 -3.11 -12.58 -5.53
N ARG A 54 -4.17 -12.67 -6.31
CA ARG A 54 -4.15 -12.30 -7.73
C ARG A 54 -3.72 -10.85 -7.94
N ARG A 55 -4.28 -9.91 -7.16
CA ARG A 55 -3.90 -8.48 -7.23
C ARG A 55 -2.44 -8.26 -6.85
N ARG A 56 -1.99 -8.86 -5.76
CA ARG A 56 -0.60 -8.81 -5.33
C ARG A 56 0.33 -9.31 -6.42
N ASP A 57 0.06 -10.48 -6.96
CA ASP A 57 0.91 -11.13 -7.95
C ASP A 57 0.99 -10.31 -9.24
N THR A 58 -0.12 -9.69 -9.65
CA THR A 58 -0.13 -8.73 -10.77
C THR A 58 0.75 -7.51 -10.49
N CYS A 59 0.64 -6.91 -9.30
CA CYS A 59 1.51 -5.80 -8.91
C CYS A 59 3.00 -6.21 -8.89
N MET A 60 3.30 -7.38 -8.33
CA MET A 60 4.67 -7.90 -8.27
C MET A 60 5.25 -8.17 -9.65
N GLU A 61 4.46 -8.76 -10.55
CA GLU A 61 4.86 -8.99 -11.94
C GLU A 61 5.21 -7.67 -12.62
N GLY A 62 4.34 -6.67 -12.49
CA GLY A 62 4.58 -5.35 -13.06
C GLY A 62 5.83 -4.69 -12.49
N LEU A 63 5.96 -4.60 -11.17
CA LEU A 63 7.12 -3.98 -10.50
C LEU A 63 8.44 -4.66 -10.88
N SER A 64 8.43 -5.98 -11.10
CA SER A 64 9.62 -6.72 -11.49
C SER A 64 10.17 -6.36 -12.87
N GLN A 65 9.37 -5.71 -13.72
CA GLN A 65 9.76 -5.29 -15.05
C GLN A 65 10.44 -3.92 -15.07
N ILE A 66 10.43 -3.18 -13.94
CA ILE A 66 11.04 -1.86 -13.85
C ILE A 66 12.48 -2.01 -13.34
N PRO A 67 13.48 -1.62 -14.15
CA PRO A 67 14.88 -1.66 -13.73
C PRO A 67 15.11 -0.83 -12.46
N GLY A 68 15.82 -1.41 -11.49
CA GLY A 68 16.18 -0.72 -10.24
C GLY A 68 15.10 -0.70 -9.16
N VAL A 69 13.89 -1.18 -9.44
CA VAL A 69 12.87 -1.38 -8.40
C VAL A 69 13.23 -2.59 -7.53
N VAL A 70 13.11 -2.42 -6.21
CA VAL A 70 13.26 -3.51 -5.25
C VAL A 70 11.97 -3.64 -4.45
N CYS A 71 11.32 -4.79 -4.54
CA CYS A 71 10.10 -5.09 -3.81
C CYS A 71 10.11 -6.54 -3.34
N GLU A 72 9.90 -6.75 -2.04
CA GLU A 72 9.70 -8.09 -1.49
C GLU A 72 8.22 -8.45 -1.55
N CYS A 73 7.91 -9.68 -1.97
CA CYS A 73 6.54 -10.15 -2.07
C CYS A 73 5.88 -10.24 -0.67
N PRO A 74 4.83 -9.44 -0.39
CA PRO A 74 4.19 -9.45 0.92
C PRO A 74 3.41 -10.75 1.15
N LYS A 75 3.52 -11.28 2.36
CA LYS A 75 2.81 -12.50 2.79
C LYS A 75 1.41 -12.22 3.36
N GLY A 76 1.05 -10.97 3.51
CA GLY A 76 -0.23 -10.52 4.06
C GLY A 76 -0.51 -9.06 3.72
N ALA A 77 -1.56 -8.51 4.30
CA ALA A 77 -2.07 -7.18 4.03
C ALA A 77 -2.61 -7.01 2.59
N PHE A 78 -2.90 -5.79 2.21
CA PHE A 78 -3.41 -5.38 0.89
C PHE A 78 -2.59 -4.21 0.33
N TYR A 79 -1.35 -4.10 0.76
CA TYR A 79 -0.36 -3.14 0.27
C TYR A 79 1.03 -3.78 0.28
N LEU A 80 1.92 -3.20 -0.48
CA LEU A 80 3.33 -3.57 -0.53
C LEU A 80 4.20 -2.31 -0.36
N MET A 81 5.43 -2.53 0.05
CA MET A 81 6.47 -1.50 0.06
C MET A 81 7.45 -1.79 -1.07
N ALA A 82 7.72 -0.79 -1.88
CA ALA A 82 8.69 -0.88 -2.97
C ALA A 82 9.68 0.27 -2.88
N LYS A 83 10.94 -0.02 -3.12
CA LYS A 83 11.97 0.98 -3.35
C LYS A 83 12.01 1.26 -4.85
N LEU A 84 11.90 2.54 -5.20
CA LEU A 84 11.94 3.02 -6.58
C LEU A 84 13.31 3.63 -6.92
N PRO A 85 13.73 3.61 -8.17
CA PRO A 85 14.98 4.24 -8.61
C PRO A 85 14.84 5.77 -8.77
N VAL A 86 14.33 6.43 -7.74
CA VAL A 86 14.13 7.88 -7.64
C VAL A 86 14.84 8.42 -6.41
N ASP A 87 15.17 9.69 -6.41
CA ASP A 87 15.85 10.36 -5.29
C ASP A 87 14.90 10.75 -4.14
N ASP A 88 13.61 11.00 -4.48
CA ASP A 88 12.64 11.51 -3.53
C ASP A 88 11.22 11.19 -4.01
N THR A 89 10.54 10.33 -3.27
CA THR A 89 9.20 9.87 -3.63
C THR A 89 8.10 10.89 -3.40
N ASP A 90 8.29 11.88 -2.52
CA ASP A 90 7.34 12.99 -2.38
C ASP A 90 7.36 13.89 -3.63
N LYS A 91 8.55 14.22 -4.14
CA LYS A 91 8.70 14.97 -5.39
C LYS A 91 8.15 14.17 -6.58
N PHE A 92 8.44 12.88 -6.61
CA PHE A 92 7.95 12.00 -7.67
C PHE A 92 6.41 11.92 -7.66
N GLN A 93 5.79 11.80 -6.48
CA GLN A 93 4.34 11.82 -6.36
C GLN A 93 3.74 13.17 -6.79
N THR A 94 4.39 14.27 -6.42
CA THR A 94 3.96 15.62 -6.84
C THR A 94 3.99 15.76 -8.36
N TRP A 95 5.08 15.34 -9.01
CA TRP A 95 5.20 15.34 -10.46
C TRP A 95 4.14 14.46 -11.14
N LEU A 96 3.86 13.25 -10.58
CA LEU A 96 2.80 12.37 -11.10
C LEU A 96 1.41 13.02 -11.06
N LEU A 97 1.14 13.83 -10.03
CA LEU A 97 -0.17 14.47 -9.86
C LEU A 97 -0.32 15.77 -10.66
N GLU A 98 0.75 16.52 -10.87
CA GLU A 98 0.71 17.83 -11.47
C GLU A 98 1.03 17.83 -12.97
N GLU A 99 1.92 16.94 -13.42
CA GLU A 99 2.48 17.00 -14.77
C GLU A 99 2.26 15.73 -15.59
N PHE A 100 2.25 14.56 -14.94
CA PHE A 100 2.15 13.30 -15.64
C PHE A 100 0.71 12.87 -15.87
N GLN A 101 0.42 12.41 -17.09
CA GLN A 101 -0.79 11.67 -17.40
C GLN A 101 -0.54 10.68 -18.54
N ASP A 102 -1.17 9.53 -18.46
CA ASP A 102 -1.32 8.60 -19.55
C ASP A 102 -2.81 8.38 -19.84
N ASN A 103 -3.25 8.75 -21.05
CA ASN A 103 -4.67 8.71 -21.44
C ASN A 103 -5.64 9.39 -20.44
N GLY A 104 -5.19 10.43 -19.74
CA GLY A 104 -5.98 11.14 -18.72
C GLY A 104 -5.97 10.47 -17.34
N GLU A 105 -5.15 9.46 -17.14
CA GLU A 105 -4.99 8.76 -15.86
C GLU A 105 -3.58 9.00 -15.27
N THR A 106 -3.46 8.92 -13.97
CA THR A 106 -2.18 8.99 -13.24
C THR A 106 -2.17 7.98 -12.10
N VAL A 107 -1.00 7.78 -11.50
CA VAL A 107 -0.80 6.87 -10.37
C VAL A 107 -0.60 7.65 -9.08
N MET A 108 -1.21 7.16 -8.00
CA MET A 108 -1.02 7.70 -6.67
C MET A 108 -0.59 6.60 -5.70
N PHE A 109 0.41 6.92 -4.87
CA PHE A 109 0.92 6.06 -3.81
C PHE A 109 1.18 6.87 -2.53
N ALA A 110 1.57 6.22 -1.46
CA ALA A 110 2.03 6.91 -0.26
C ALA A 110 3.56 6.91 -0.22
N PRO A 111 4.22 8.08 -0.23
CA PRO A 111 5.66 8.20 -0.03
C PRO A 111 6.12 7.54 1.27
N GLY A 112 7.32 6.95 1.26
CA GLY A 112 7.78 6.05 2.31
C GLY A 112 8.38 6.74 3.53
N GLU A 113 8.95 7.95 3.40
CA GLU A 113 9.68 8.62 4.49
C GLU A 113 8.84 8.78 5.75
N GLY A 114 7.55 9.10 5.62
CA GLY A 114 6.62 9.27 6.74
C GLY A 114 6.34 8.01 7.57
N PHE A 115 6.77 6.83 7.12
CA PHE A 115 6.63 5.57 7.87
C PHE A 115 7.84 5.28 8.78
N TYR A 116 8.91 6.05 8.71
CA TYR A 116 10.13 5.87 9.47
C TYR A 116 10.31 6.95 10.53
N GLY A 117 10.82 6.57 11.70
CA GLY A 117 11.20 7.51 12.74
C GLY A 117 12.57 8.16 12.51
N THR A 118 13.37 7.65 11.58
CA THR A 118 14.70 8.19 11.25
C THR A 118 14.58 9.11 10.03
N PRO A 119 14.95 10.39 10.14
CA PRO A 119 14.90 11.32 9.02
C PRO A 119 15.70 10.83 7.80
N GLY A 120 15.17 11.02 6.61
CA GLY A 120 15.77 10.63 5.34
C GLY A 120 15.67 9.14 5.00
N LYS A 121 15.21 8.30 5.93
CA LYS A 121 14.96 6.88 5.64
C LYS A 121 13.64 6.72 4.88
N GLY A 122 13.64 5.89 3.84
CA GLY A 122 12.45 5.62 3.03
C GLY A 122 12.12 6.70 2.00
N ARG A 123 13.04 7.64 1.71
CA ARG A 123 12.83 8.69 0.70
C ARG A 123 12.64 8.15 -0.72
N ASP A 124 13.22 7.01 -1.00
CA ASP A 124 13.12 6.28 -2.27
C ASP A 124 12.14 5.11 -2.20
N GLU A 125 11.34 5.03 -1.13
CA GLU A 125 10.35 3.98 -0.92
C GLU A 125 8.92 4.51 -1.07
N VAL A 126 8.02 3.62 -1.50
CA VAL A 126 6.59 3.90 -1.64
C VAL A 126 5.77 2.78 -1.06
N ARG A 127 4.57 3.11 -0.57
CA ARG A 127 3.55 2.13 -0.23
C ARG A 127 2.48 2.12 -1.30
N LEU A 128 2.35 1.02 -2.02
CA LEU A 128 1.29 0.77 -3.00
C LEU A 128 0.18 -0.07 -2.39
N ALA A 129 -1.06 0.37 -2.54
CA ALA A 129 -2.23 -0.36 -2.04
C ALA A 129 -3.04 -0.92 -3.21
N TYR A 130 -3.21 -2.25 -3.25
CA TYR A 130 -3.97 -2.97 -4.28
C TYR A 130 -5.40 -3.32 -3.81
N ILE A 131 -6.06 -2.34 -3.15
CA ILE A 131 -7.40 -2.53 -2.57
C ILE A 131 -8.49 -2.41 -3.62
N LEU A 132 -8.38 -1.44 -4.52
CA LEU A 132 -9.44 -1.14 -5.46
C LEU A 132 -9.59 -2.25 -6.50
N LYS A 133 -10.82 -2.72 -6.65
CA LYS A 133 -11.17 -3.60 -7.75
C LYS A 133 -11.15 -2.75 -9.02
N GLN A 134 -10.38 -3.16 -10.01
CA GLN A 134 -10.45 -2.53 -11.32
C GLN A 134 -11.86 -2.65 -11.86
N ALA A 135 -12.56 -1.56 -11.87
CA ALA A 135 -13.96 -1.52 -12.25
C ALA A 135 -14.14 -1.48 -13.75
N LYS A 136 -13.31 -1.77 -14.59
CA LYS A 136 -13.45 -1.98 -16.04
C LYS A 136 -12.07 -2.13 -16.68
N VAL A 137 -11.61 -3.34 -16.82
CA VAL A 137 -10.64 -3.62 -17.85
C VAL A 137 -11.15 -4.72 -18.73
N GLN A 138 -11.73 -4.30 -19.82
CA GLN A 138 -12.01 -5.20 -20.92
C GLN A 138 -10.70 -5.54 -21.64
N LYS A 139 -10.29 -6.80 -21.51
CA LYS A 139 -9.42 -7.53 -22.45
C LYS A 139 -7.96 -7.13 -22.71
N LYS A 140 -7.37 -6.16 -22.06
CA LYS A 140 -5.90 -6.05 -21.99
C LYS A 140 -5.48 -6.04 -20.53
N ASN A 141 -4.36 -6.66 -20.20
CA ASN A 141 -3.80 -6.58 -18.86
C ASN A 141 -3.34 -5.11 -18.68
N PRO A 142 -4.10 -4.26 -17.97
CA PRO A 142 -3.82 -2.83 -17.93
C PRO A 142 -2.57 -2.52 -17.14
N TRP A 143 -2.14 -3.47 -16.28
CA TRP A 143 -0.94 -3.35 -15.47
C TRP A 143 0.34 -3.48 -16.30
N LYS A 144 0.28 -3.98 -17.53
CA LYS A 144 1.45 -4.04 -18.43
C LYS A 144 1.80 -2.71 -19.07
N GLU A 145 0.86 -1.75 -19.09
CA GLU A 145 1.07 -0.48 -19.80
C GLU A 145 0.83 0.77 -18.92
N GLU A 146 0.14 0.67 -17.76
CA GLU A 146 -0.48 1.85 -17.12
C GLU A 146 0.01 2.17 -15.68
N ILE A 147 0.84 1.35 -15.04
CA ILE A 147 1.36 1.64 -13.68
C ILE A 147 2.80 2.16 -13.71
N PHE A 148 3.49 1.97 -14.79
CA PHE A 148 4.93 2.18 -14.82
C PHE A 148 5.27 3.43 -15.61
N VAL A 149 5.25 4.55 -14.90
CA VAL A 149 5.99 5.74 -15.35
C VAL A 149 7.42 5.29 -15.59
N ASP A 150 7.90 5.49 -16.81
CA ASP A 150 9.32 5.35 -17.08
C ASP A 150 10.05 6.35 -16.17
N THR A 151 10.80 5.82 -15.21
CA THR A 151 11.59 6.66 -14.28
C THR A 151 12.56 7.58 -15.03
N LYS A 152 12.82 7.30 -16.31
CA LYS A 152 13.60 8.13 -17.20
C LYS A 152 12.89 9.46 -17.50
N ASP A 153 11.57 9.43 -17.73
CA ASP A 153 10.78 10.65 -17.96
C ASP A 153 10.81 11.58 -16.74
N TYR A 154 10.72 11.00 -15.53
CA TYR A 154 10.88 11.76 -14.29
C TYR A 154 12.28 12.36 -14.16
N GLN A 155 13.33 11.59 -14.44
CA GLN A 155 14.72 12.08 -14.37
C GLN A 155 14.99 13.18 -15.38
N GLU A 156 14.43 13.08 -16.59
CA GLU A 156 14.54 14.13 -17.62
C GLU A 156 13.76 15.40 -17.22
N ALA A 157 12.56 15.26 -16.65
CA ALA A 157 11.78 16.39 -16.14
C ALA A 157 12.51 17.11 -15.00
N MET A 158 13.07 16.37 -14.04
CA MET A 158 13.87 16.94 -12.94
C MET A 158 15.17 17.60 -13.40
N ALA A 159 15.79 17.13 -14.49
CA ALA A 159 16.97 17.74 -15.06
C ALA A 159 16.68 19.11 -15.73
N ARG A 160 15.45 19.31 -16.23
CA ARG A 160 15.01 20.57 -16.85
C ARG A 160 14.64 21.68 -15.84
N THR A 161 14.37 21.29 -14.58
CA THR A 161 13.97 22.20 -13.49
C THR A 161 15.13 22.67 -12.62
N ARG A 162 16.36 22.30 -12.95
CA ARG A 162 17.61 22.79 -12.36
C ARG A 162 18.24 23.84 -13.28
#